data_0d23c3f626916d20a5b6558aa35dcbb4
#
_entry.id   0d23c3f626916d20a5b6558aa35dcbb4
#
_cell.length_a   1.000
_cell.length_b   1.000
_cell.length_c   1.000
_cell.angle_alpha   90.00
_cell.angle_beta   90.00
_cell.angle_gamma   90.00
#
_symmetry.space_group_name_H-M   'P 1'
#
loop_
_entity.id
_entity.type
_entity.pdbx_description
1 polymer ?
#
loop_
_entity_poly.entity_id
_entity_poly.type
_entity_poly.pdbx_seq_one_letter_code
_entity_poly.pdbx_strand_id
1 'polypeptide(L)'
;MKGVILAAGKGSRLYPVTHVIPKPLLPLANRPTLHYAIDRLKEMGITEVCVVVGENEPLMREALKDGSEFGVKMSYVRQNDPKGLAHAVGFAKEFVGGDSFVLYLGDAMYDRGFAEFARRFQESGCANLNIVKAVEDPSRFGVANVEGERIVKLVEKPKNPESNLAMAGLYFFGPQIWDVLPDLQPSGRGEYEITDAIQMLIDRGETVLAGVYEGVWFDTGTLDSFLETSAFLVGGGTAVAEDAQVEGQVGKNVVVGAGAKVRCASIEDSVVLPGATVEANGAIRHAILAGPVTSDGPLESTILHGDYKG
;
A
#
# COMPACT_ATOMS: atom_id res chain seq x y z
N MET A 1 10.11 11.19 15.88
CA MET A 1 9.07 10.28 15.31
C MET A 1 9.71 9.40 14.26
N LYS A 2 9.43 8.11 14.26
CA LYS A 2 9.97 7.11 13.33
C LYS A 2 8.94 6.67 12.31
N GLY A 3 9.35 6.00 11.23
CA GLY A 3 8.46 5.41 10.24
C GLY A 3 8.40 3.89 10.38
N VAL A 4 7.21 3.32 10.25
CA VAL A 4 7.01 1.85 10.16
C VAL A 4 6.17 1.58 8.92
N ILE A 5 6.70 0.80 7.99
CA ILE A 5 5.99 0.41 6.78
C ILE A 5 5.65 -1.07 6.87
N LEU A 6 4.37 -1.42 6.71
CA LEU A 6 3.95 -2.82 6.64
C LEU A 6 3.99 -3.31 5.20
N ALA A 7 4.85 -4.29 4.95
CA ALA A 7 5.11 -4.84 3.62
C ALA A 7 5.16 -6.39 3.62
N ALA A 8 4.62 -7.04 4.66
CA ALA A 8 4.66 -8.50 4.82
C ALA A 8 3.54 -9.24 4.06
N GLY A 9 2.57 -8.51 3.50
CA GLY A 9 1.40 -9.10 2.83
C GLY A 9 1.78 -9.85 1.53
N LYS A 10 1.09 -10.97 1.26
CA LYS A 10 1.33 -11.81 0.07
C LYS A 10 0.83 -11.18 -1.24
N GLY A 11 -0.13 -10.26 -1.20
CA GLY A 11 -0.71 -9.63 -2.38
C GLY A 11 -1.49 -10.62 -3.29
N SER A 12 -2.14 -11.62 -2.71
CA SER A 12 -2.77 -12.74 -3.43
C SER A 12 -3.81 -12.35 -4.49
N ARG A 13 -4.45 -11.18 -4.35
CA ARG A 13 -5.39 -10.66 -5.34
C ARG A 13 -4.74 -10.20 -6.65
N LEU A 14 -3.40 -10.09 -6.67
CA LEU A 14 -2.58 -9.76 -7.85
C LEU A 14 -1.73 -10.96 -8.31
N TYR A 15 -2.10 -12.18 -7.90
CA TYR A 15 -1.48 -13.37 -8.46
C TYR A 15 -1.79 -13.49 -9.97
N PRO A 16 -0.85 -14.01 -10.77
CA PRO A 16 0.43 -14.64 -10.39
C PRO A 16 1.60 -13.65 -10.23
N VAL A 17 1.46 -12.39 -10.57
CA VAL A 17 2.56 -11.42 -10.59
C VAL A 17 3.22 -11.26 -9.22
N THR A 18 2.44 -11.26 -8.14
CA THR A 18 2.96 -11.11 -6.78
C THR A 18 3.58 -12.38 -6.19
N HIS A 19 3.61 -13.49 -6.92
CA HIS A 19 4.50 -14.62 -6.58
C HIS A 19 5.97 -14.32 -6.87
N VAL A 20 6.23 -13.44 -7.84
CA VAL A 20 7.59 -13.13 -8.32
C VAL A 20 8.06 -11.77 -7.81
N ILE A 21 7.18 -10.77 -7.86
CA ILE A 21 7.50 -9.40 -7.44
C ILE A 21 6.61 -9.06 -6.24
N PRO A 22 7.18 -8.81 -5.05
CA PRO A 22 6.40 -8.37 -3.89
C PRO A 22 5.49 -7.19 -4.22
N LYS A 23 4.22 -7.23 -3.76
CA LYS A 23 3.24 -6.18 -4.04
C LYS A 23 3.79 -4.75 -3.82
N PRO A 24 4.51 -4.45 -2.71
CA PRO A 24 5.06 -3.11 -2.49
C PRO A 24 6.14 -2.69 -3.50
N LEU A 25 6.72 -3.64 -4.23
CA LEU A 25 7.70 -3.39 -5.29
C LEU A 25 7.09 -3.36 -6.69
N LEU A 26 5.80 -3.67 -6.85
CA LEU A 26 5.12 -3.51 -8.15
C LEU A 26 5.19 -2.04 -8.58
N PRO A 27 5.60 -1.76 -9.83
CA PRO A 27 5.75 -0.40 -10.29
C PRO A 27 4.42 0.23 -10.68
N LEU A 28 4.14 1.39 -10.11
CA LEU A 28 3.12 2.34 -10.53
C LEU A 28 3.82 3.45 -11.33
N ALA A 29 3.39 3.67 -12.57
CA ALA A 29 4.05 4.63 -13.49
C ALA A 29 5.59 4.45 -13.53
N ASN A 30 6.05 3.20 -13.67
CA ASN A 30 7.47 2.78 -13.71
C ASN A 30 8.29 3.05 -12.43
N ARG A 31 7.63 3.31 -11.30
CA ARG A 31 8.27 3.51 -10.00
C ARG A 31 7.67 2.56 -8.95
N PRO A 32 8.48 1.78 -8.19
CA PRO A 32 7.97 0.89 -7.15
C PRO A 32 7.02 1.61 -6.18
N THR A 33 5.88 0.98 -5.87
CA THR A 33 4.85 1.55 -4.98
C THR A 33 5.43 2.04 -3.66
N LEU A 34 6.34 1.28 -3.07
CA LEU A 34 6.94 1.60 -1.78
C LEU A 34 7.78 2.89 -1.79
N HIS A 35 8.32 3.30 -2.93
CA HIS A 35 9.08 4.55 -3.04
C HIS A 35 8.19 5.79 -2.79
N TYR A 36 6.90 5.71 -3.16
CA TYR A 36 5.95 6.78 -2.83
C TYR A 36 5.72 6.88 -1.32
N ALA A 37 5.61 5.74 -0.63
CA ALA A 37 5.49 5.71 0.83
C ALA A 37 6.72 6.32 1.53
N ILE A 38 7.92 6.00 1.06
CA ILE A 38 9.18 6.56 1.59
C ILE A 38 9.21 8.08 1.42
N ASP A 39 8.82 8.59 0.23
CA ASP A 39 8.76 10.04 0.00
C ASP A 39 7.79 10.73 0.96
N ARG A 40 6.60 10.16 1.18
CA ARG A 40 5.63 10.72 2.13
C ARG A 40 6.16 10.74 3.56
N LEU A 41 6.91 9.73 3.98
CA LEU A 41 7.59 9.73 5.29
C LEU A 41 8.65 10.83 5.37
N LYS A 42 9.46 11.00 4.31
CA LYS A 42 10.48 12.06 4.24
C LYS A 42 9.88 13.46 4.28
N GLU A 43 8.77 13.71 3.60
CA GLU A 43 8.04 14.99 3.64
C GLU A 43 7.60 15.36 5.06
N MET A 44 7.39 14.38 5.93
CA MET A 44 7.12 14.57 7.36
C MET A 44 8.39 14.69 8.23
N GLY A 45 9.59 14.73 7.63
CA GLY A 45 10.87 14.79 8.32
C GLY A 45 11.32 13.48 8.95
N ILE A 46 10.73 12.35 8.53
CA ILE A 46 11.08 11.02 9.06
C ILE A 46 12.26 10.46 8.26
N THR A 47 13.36 10.17 8.98
CA THR A 47 14.61 9.65 8.39
C THR A 47 14.99 8.25 8.88
N GLU A 48 14.33 7.73 9.91
CA GLU A 48 14.49 6.36 10.40
C GLU A 48 13.22 5.56 10.09
N VAL A 49 13.35 4.50 9.29
CA VAL A 49 12.22 3.71 8.79
C VAL A 49 12.47 2.23 9.05
N CYS A 50 11.49 1.56 9.66
CA CYS A 50 11.45 0.11 9.77
C CYS A 50 10.47 -0.45 8.75
N VAL A 51 10.90 -1.41 7.95
CA VAL A 51 10.02 -2.16 7.04
C VAL A 51 9.72 -3.52 7.66
N VAL A 52 8.45 -3.76 7.94
CA VAL A 52 7.98 -5.08 8.39
C VAL A 52 7.77 -5.94 7.15
N VAL A 53 8.59 -6.95 6.99
CA VAL A 53 8.63 -7.85 5.83
C VAL A 53 8.15 -9.25 6.18
N GLY A 54 7.78 -10.03 5.16
CA GLY A 54 7.43 -11.44 5.29
C GLY A 54 8.45 -12.34 4.60
N GLU A 55 7.95 -13.33 3.86
CA GLU A 55 8.79 -14.23 3.03
C GLU A 55 9.52 -13.46 1.91
N ASN A 56 9.03 -12.29 1.55
CA ASN A 56 9.60 -11.38 0.56
C ASN A 56 10.84 -10.59 1.04
N GLU A 57 11.32 -10.83 2.27
CA GLU A 57 12.44 -10.09 2.87
C GLU A 57 13.68 -9.98 1.96
N PRO A 58 14.16 -11.05 1.30
CA PRO A 58 15.34 -10.95 0.45
C PRO A 58 15.19 -9.93 -0.68
N LEU A 59 14.05 -9.95 -1.38
CA LEU A 59 13.74 -9.02 -2.47
C LEU A 59 13.56 -7.58 -1.96
N MET A 60 12.94 -7.41 -0.80
CA MET A 60 12.80 -6.10 -0.19
C MET A 60 14.15 -5.50 0.23
N ARG A 61 15.05 -6.32 0.81
CA ARG A 61 16.40 -5.87 1.17
C ARG A 61 17.27 -5.56 -0.05
N GLU A 62 17.13 -6.30 -1.13
CA GLU A 62 17.82 -6.04 -2.39
C GLU A 62 17.37 -4.70 -2.99
N ALA A 63 16.05 -4.44 -3.02
CA ALA A 63 15.47 -3.26 -3.63
C ALA A 63 15.70 -1.97 -2.83
N LEU A 64 15.72 -2.04 -1.50
CA LEU A 64 15.76 -0.86 -0.64
C LEU A 64 17.09 -0.68 0.10
N LYS A 65 17.92 -1.72 0.19
CA LYS A 65 19.23 -1.75 0.84
C LYS A 65 19.17 -1.18 2.27
N ASP A 66 20.06 -0.25 2.59
CA ASP A 66 20.10 0.48 3.86
C ASP A 66 19.29 1.78 3.86
N GLY A 67 18.62 2.10 2.73
CA GLY A 67 17.80 3.29 2.57
C GLY A 67 18.56 4.56 2.21
N SER A 68 19.89 4.54 2.14
CA SER A 68 20.71 5.72 1.87
C SER A 68 20.40 6.37 0.52
N GLU A 69 20.08 5.57 -0.50
CA GLU A 69 19.66 6.04 -1.82
C GLU A 69 18.35 6.86 -1.77
N PHE A 70 17.52 6.63 -0.75
CA PHE A 70 16.28 7.37 -0.52
C PHE A 70 16.44 8.51 0.49
N GLY A 71 17.62 8.66 1.10
CA GLY A 71 17.87 9.65 2.14
C GLY A 71 17.23 9.31 3.49
N VAL A 72 17.02 8.02 3.77
CA VAL A 72 16.54 7.48 5.04
C VAL A 72 17.47 6.35 5.50
N LYS A 73 17.40 6.01 6.79
CA LYS A 73 18.05 4.82 7.35
C LYS A 73 17.01 3.72 7.51
N MET A 74 17.16 2.62 6.79
CA MET A 74 16.23 1.50 6.85
C MET A 74 16.67 0.40 7.80
N SER A 75 15.70 -0.14 8.51
CA SER A 75 15.77 -1.36 9.30
C SER A 75 14.69 -2.32 8.82
N TYR A 76 14.90 -3.62 9.03
CA TYR A 76 13.95 -4.64 8.61
C TYR A 76 13.66 -5.56 9.77
N VAL A 77 12.37 -5.86 9.98
CA VAL A 77 11.92 -6.85 10.93
C VAL A 77 11.00 -7.83 10.23
N ARG A 78 11.13 -9.12 10.56
CA ARG A 78 10.39 -10.16 9.86
C ARG A 78 9.18 -10.63 10.65
N GLN A 79 8.01 -10.55 10.03
CA GLN A 79 6.80 -11.21 10.47
C GLN A 79 6.73 -12.61 9.85
N ASN A 80 7.08 -13.65 10.61
CA ASN A 80 7.12 -15.03 10.10
C ASN A 80 5.73 -15.61 9.85
N ASP A 81 4.73 -15.19 10.65
CA ASP A 81 3.36 -15.68 10.58
C ASP A 81 2.40 -14.48 10.54
N PRO A 82 1.77 -14.20 9.37
CA PRO A 82 0.92 -13.02 9.20
C PRO A 82 -0.44 -13.24 9.89
N LYS A 83 -0.57 -12.68 11.11
CA LYS A 83 -1.78 -12.75 11.95
C LYS A 83 -2.53 -11.41 12.04
N GLY A 84 -2.41 -10.54 11.08
CA GLY A 84 -3.08 -9.24 11.04
C GLY A 84 -2.14 -8.04 11.23
N LEU A 85 -2.70 -6.84 11.04
CA LEU A 85 -1.92 -5.60 11.03
C LEU A 85 -1.36 -5.25 12.42
N ALA A 86 -2.16 -5.39 13.48
CA ALA A 86 -1.68 -5.12 14.84
C ALA A 86 -0.56 -6.07 15.26
N HIS A 87 -0.63 -7.34 14.85
CA HIS A 87 0.46 -8.30 15.04
C HIS A 87 1.74 -7.86 14.31
N ALA A 88 1.63 -7.36 13.08
CA ALA A 88 2.77 -6.84 12.33
C ALA A 88 3.41 -5.61 13.02
N VAL A 89 2.59 -4.70 13.55
CA VAL A 89 3.07 -3.53 14.33
C VAL A 89 3.90 -3.98 15.54
N GLY A 90 3.51 -5.05 16.22
CA GLY A 90 4.22 -5.59 17.37
C GLY A 90 5.70 -5.89 17.09
N PHE A 91 6.06 -6.32 15.88
CA PHE A 91 7.46 -6.58 15.49
C PHE A 91 8.32 -5.32 15.41
N ALA A 92 7.72 -4.15 15.22
CA ALA A 92 8.45 -2.88 15.18
C ALA A 92 8.71 -2.27 16.57
N LYS A 93 8.22 -2.88 17.67
CA LYS A 93 8.32 -2.34 19.03
C LYS A 93 9.75 -2.02 19.44
N GLU A 94 10.68 -2.92 19.20
CA GLU A 94 12.09 -2.74 19.57
C GLU A 94 12.73 -1.60 18.78
N PHE A 95 12.43 -1.50 17.48
CA PHE A 95 12.92 -0.40 16.63
C PHE A 95 12.35 0.95 17.07
N VAL A 96 11.04 1.01 17.33
CA VAL A 96 10.38 2.25 17.73
C VAL A 96 10.83 2.70 19.13
N GLY A 97 10.93 1.77 20.07
CA GLY A 97 11.24 2.06 21.47
C GLY A 97 10.14 2.89 22.12
N GLY A 98 10.53 3.98 22.79
CA GLY A 98 9.61 4.93 23.42
C GLY A 98 9.16 6.08 22.52
N ASP A 99 9.57 6.11 21.27
CA ASP A 99 9.21 7.17 20.33
C ASP A 99 7.77 7.06 19.82
N SER A 100 7.24 8.16 19.32
CA SER A 100 6.06 8.14 18.44
C SER A 100 6.45 7.67 17.04
N PHE A 101 5.51 7.11 16.29
CA PHE A 101 5.78 6.64 14.94
C PHE A 101 4.60 6.83 13.99
N VAL A 102 4.89 6.85 12.71
CA VAL A 102 3.92 6.75 11.62
C VAL A 102 3.90 5.32 11.13
N LEU A 103 2.73 4.70 11.15
CA LEU A 103 2.47 3.43 10.48
C LEU A 103 1.90 3.70 9.10
N TYR A 104 2.54 3.13 8.07
CA TYR A 104 2.14 3.27 6.68
C TYR A 104 1.91 1.88 6.08
N LEU A 105 0.74 1.63 5.51
CA LEU A 105 0.51 0.40 4.75
C LEU A 105 1.20 0.50 3.39
N GLY A 106 2.16 -0.38 3.11
CA GLY A 106 3.07 -0.29 1.98
C GLY A 106 2.43 -0.42 0.58
N ASP A 107 1.10 -0.59 0.53
CA ASP A 107 0.29 -0.68 -0.67
C ASP A 107 -0.70 0.50 -0.82
N ALA A 108 -0.71 1.43 0.13
CA ALA A 108 -1.55 2.62 0.05
C ALA A 108 -0.85 3.73 -0.74
N MET A 109 -1.57 4.36 -1.66
CA MET A 109 -1.09 5.46 -2.49
C MET A 109 -1.90 6.73 -2.24
N TYR A 110 -1.21 7.88 -2.15
CA TYR A 110 -1.83 9.17 -1.89
C TYR A 110 -1.22 10.24 -2.79
N ASP A 111 -2.03 11.17 -3.26
CA ASP A 111 -1.59 12.27 -4.13
C ASP A 111 -0.96 13.44 -3.37
N ARG A 112 -1.29 13.61 -2.06
CA ARG A 112 -0.82 14.72 -1.22
C ARG A 112 -0.05 14.22 0.00
N GLY A 113 0.80 15.08 0.56
CA GLY A 113 1.57 14.82 1.77
C GLY A 113 0.78 14.93 3.06
N PHE A 114 1.45 14.61 4.17
CA PHE A 114 0.86 14.49 5.51
C PHE A 114 1.53 15.39 6.56
N ALA A 115 2.34 16.36 6.14
CA ALA A 115 3.09 17.22 7.06
C ALA A 115 2.19 17.97 8.06
N GLU A 116 1.00 18.39 7.64
CA GLU A 116 0.01 19.04 8.50
C GLU A 116 -0.52 18.09 9.58
N PHE A 117 -0.84 16.85 9.21
CA PHE A 117 -1.32 15.83 10.16
C PHE A 117 -0.22 15.42 11.13
N ALA A 118 1.03 15.31 10.67
CA ALA A 118 2.18 15.05 11.53
C ALA A 118 2.38 16.15 12.58
N ARG A 119 2.29 17.41 12.18
CA ARG A 119 2.34 18.56 13.08
C ARG A 119 1.19 18.54 14.09
N ARG A 120 -0.05 18.35 13.60
CA ARG A 120 -1.24 18.26 14.46
C ARG A 120 -1.13 17.13 15.50
N PHE A 121 -0.64 15.95 15.08
CA PHE A 121 -0.38 14.84 16.01
C PHE A 121 0.62 15.23 17.10
N GLN A 122 1.74 15.85 16.75
CA GLN A 122 2.76 16.28 17.71
C GLN A 122 2.26 17.36 18.69
N GLU A 123 1.47 18.31 18.19
CA GLU A 123 0.92 19.42 18.99
C GLU A 123 -0.23 18.96 19.92
N SER A 124 -1.03 17.99 19.50
CA SER A 124 -2.21 17.54 20.26
C SER A 124 -1.87 16.67 21.46
N GLY A 125 -0.73 15.96 21.44
CA GLY A 125 -0.40 14.95 22.45
C GLY A 125 -1.33 13.76 22.50
N CYS A 126 -2.12 13.52 21.44
CA CYS A 126 -3.04 12.39 21.36
C CYS A 126 -2.30 11.05 21.26
N ALA A 127 -2.92 9.97 21.72
CA ALA A 127 -2.36 8.63 21.63
C ALA A 127 -2.32 8.10 20.21
N ASN A 128 -3.27 8.57 19.36
CA ASN A 128 -3.33 8.15 17.97
C ASN A 128 -4.07 9.22 17.12
N LEU A 129 -3.60 9.40 15.90
CA LEU A 129 -4.31 10.13 14.84
C LEU A 129 -4.38 9.23 13.62
N ASN A 130 -5.60 8.94 13.17
CA ASN A 130 -5.84 8.15 11.97
C ASN A 130 -6.14 9.03 10.77
N ILE A 131 -5.54 8.72 9.63
CA ILE A 131 -5.99 9.27 8.37
C ILE A 131 -7.23 8.51 7.93
N VAL A 132 -8.30 9.26 7.74
CA VAL A 132 -9.60 8.75 7.28
C VAL A 132 -10.01 9.43 5.99
N LYS A 133 -10.73 8.71 5.14
CA LYS A 133 -11.23 9.18 3.84
C LYS A 133 -12.71 8.86 3.70
N ALA A 134 -13.51 9.83 3.28
CA ALA A 134 -14.87 9.56 2.87
C ALA A 134 -14.89 8.76 1.57
N VAL A 135 -15.53 7.61 1.59
CA VAL A 135 -15.66 6.69 0.45
C VAL A 135 -17.12 6.31 0.22
N GLU A 136 -17.44 5.87 -0.98
CA GLU A 136 -18.80 5.46 -1.34
C GLU A 136 -19.22 4.16 -0.64
N ASP A 137 -18.33 3.15 -0.66
CA ASP A 137 -18.52 1.87 0.06
C ASP A 137 -17.42 1.65 1.11
N PRO A 138 -17.66 2.01 2.39
CA PRO A 138 -16.70 1.82 3.46
C PRO A 138 -16.65 0.38 4.03
N SER A 139 -17.57 -0.52 3.65
CA SER A 139 -17.73 -1.86 4.23
C SER A 139 -16.48 -2.75 4.08
N ARG A 140 -15.56 -2.38 3.20
CA ARG A 140 -14.31 -3.10 2.93
C ARG A 140 -13.15 -2.69 3.83
N PHE A 141 -13.32 -1.67 4.65
CA PHE A 141 -12.28 -1.01 5.44
C PHE A 141 -12.66 -0.97 6.92
N GLY A 142 -11.72 -0.60 7.77
CA GLY A 142 -12.04 -0.10 9.09
C GLY A 142 -12.82 1.22 8.97
N VAL A 143 -13.92 1.36 9.68
CA VAL A 143 -14.82 2.53 9.61
C VAL A 143 -14.78 3.31 10.91
N ALA A 144 -14.57 4.62 10.83
CA ALA A 144 -14.49 5.52 11.95
C ALA A 144 -15.78 6.32 12.14
N ASN A 145 -16.31 6.32 13.36
CA ASN A 145 -17.36 7.25 13.80
C ASN A 145 -16.68 8.41 14.52
N VAL A 146 -16.96 9.63 14.07
CA VAL A 146 -16.23 10.84 14.50
C VAL A 146 -17.21 11.84 15.12
N GLU A 147 -16.86 12.37 16.30
CA GLU A 147 -17.53 13.50 16.94
C GLU A 147 -16.55 14.68 17.03
N GLY A 148 -16.85 15.75 16.28
CA GLY A 148 -15.90 16.84 16.07
C GLY A 148 -14.64 16.34 15.37
N GLU A 149 -13.50 16.36 16.07
CA GLU A 149 -12.23 15.83 15.56
C GLU A 149 -11.85 14.47 16.18
N ARG A 150 -12.64 13.96 17.13
CA ARG A 150 -12.33 12.73 17.87
C ARG A 150 -13.01 11.53 17.22
N ILE A 151 -12.25 10.45 17.06
CA ILE A 151 -12.82 9.15 16.77
C ILE A 151 -13.39 8.57 18.09
N VAL A 152 -14.67 8.27 18.10
CA VAL A 152 -15.38 7.72 19.27
C VAL A 152 -15.65 6.23 19.14
N LYS A 153 -15.64 5.71 17.90
CA LYS A 153 -15.86 4.30 17.62
C LYS A 153 -15.16 3.90 16.33
N LEU A 154 -14.55 2.71 16.34
CA LEU A 154 -13.95 2.08 15.16
C LEU A 154 -14.50 0.65 15.01
N VAL A 155 -14.81 0.26 13.79
CA VAL A 155 -15.30 -1.09 13.47
C VAL A 155 -14.62 -1.60 12.22
N GLU A 156 -13.99 -2.77 12.30
CA GLU A 156 -13.36 -3.42 11.15
C GLU A 156 -14.41 -4.04 10.23
N LYS A 157 -14.42 -3.62 8.97
CA LYS A 157 -15.26 -4.16 7.89
C LYS A 157 -16.72 -4.41 8.31
N PRO A 158 -17.43 -3.39 8.79
CA PRO A 158 -18.81 -3.55 9.24
C PRO A 158 -19.74 -3.91 8.09
N LYS A 159 -20.68 -4.83 8.33
CA LYS A 159 -21.73 -5.17 7.35
C LYS A 159 -22.68 -4.00 7.08
N ASN A 160 -22.92 -3.21 8.11
CA ASN A 160 -23.78 -2.01 8.06
C ASN A 160 -22.98 -0.85 8.64
N PRO A 161 -22.20 -0.12 7.82
CA PRO A 161 -21.41 1.01 8.30
C PRO A 161 -22.28 2.15 8.77
N GLU A 162 -21.95 2.73 9.94
CA GLU A 162 -22.65 3.91 10.51
C GLU A 162 -22.04 5.24 10.01
N SER A 163 -20.89 5.16 9.31
CA SER A 163 -20.16 6.29 8.76
C SER A 163 -19.57 5.91 7.40
N ASN A 164 -19.24 6.89 6.57
CA ASN A 164 -18.54 6.69 5.32
C ASN A 164 -17.02 6.95 5.42
N LEU A 165 -16.51 7.20 6.63
CA LEU A 165 -15.10 7.50 6.86
C LEU A 165 -14.29 6.20 7.01
N ALA A 166 -13.65 5.77 5.93
CA ALA A 166 -12.76 4.62 5.89
C ALA A 166 -11.36 4.98 6.42
N MET A 167 -10.74 4.08 7.18
CA MET A 167 -9.33 4.20 7.56
C MET A 167 -8.47 3.99 6.32
N ALA A 168 -7.66 4.99 5.99
CA ALA A 168 -6.96 5.04 4.72
C ALA A 168 -5.56 4.38 4.73
N GLY A 169 -5.16 3.73 5.84
CA GLY A 169 -3.89 2.99 5.89
C GLY A 169 -2.67 3.81 6.28
N LEU A 170 -2.86 5.00 6.87
CA LEU A 170 -1.82 5.80 7.50
C LEU A 170 -2.27 6.22 8.89
N TYR A 171 -1.41 5.98 9.87
CA TYR A 171 -1.70 6.16 11.28
C TYR A 171 -0.51 6.79 12.00
N PHE A 172 -0.77 7.74 12.88
CA PHE A 172 0.22 8.27 13.82
C PHE A 172 -0.04 7.66 15.19
N PHE A 173 0.98 7.09 15.80
CA PHE A 173 0.88 6.45 17.11
C PHE A 173 1.85 7.06 18.12
N GLY A 174 1.33 7.33 19.31
CA GLY A 174 2.13 7.49 20.51
C GLY A 174 2.52 6.13 21.12
N PRO A 175 3.35 6.14 22.18
CA PRO A 175 3.81 4.92 22.83
C PRO A 175 2.68 4.10 23.50
N GLN A 176 1.50 4.69 23.72
CA GLN A 176 0.35 4.03 24.36
C GLN A 176 -0.13 2.78 23.61
N ILE A 177 0.15 2.68 22.30
CA ILE A 177 -0.20 1.48 21.51
C ILE A 177 0.47 0.22 22.10
N TRP A 178 1.67 0.34 22.68
CA TRP A 178 2.39 -0.79 23.26
C TRP A 178 1.74 -1.35 24.51
N ASP A 179 0.85 -0.60 25.15
CA ASP A 179 0.13 -1.03 26.36
C ASP A 179 -1.14 -1.83 26.03
N VAL A 180 -1.69 -1.65 24.80
CA VAL A 180 -2.91 -2.36 24.36
C VAL A 180 -2.63 -3.62 23.55
N LEU A 181 -1.55 -3.65 22.77
CA LEU A 181 -1.24 -4.80 21.90
C LEU A 181 -1.15 -6.14 22.64
N PRO A 182 -0.59 -6.25 23.87
CA PRO A 182 -0.52 -7.52 24.60
C PRO A 182 -1.89 -8.10 24.97
N ASP A 183 -2.90 -7.25 25.15
CA ASP A 183 -4.26 -7.64 25.57
C ASP A 183 -5.19 -7.90 24.37
N LEU A 184 -4.74 -7.55 23.15
CA LEU A 184 -5.55 -7.68 21.94
C LEU A 184 -5.87 -9.14 21.65
N GLN A 185 -7.14 -9.42 21.33
CA GLN A 185 -7.60 -10.73 20.92
C GLN A 185 -7.82 -10.79 19.41
N PRO A 186 -7.68 -11.96 18.78
CA PRO A 186 -8.00 -12.10 17.37
C PRO A 186 -9.49 -11.85 17.13
N SER A 187 -9.79 -11.15 16.03
CA SER A 187 -11.16 -10.89 15.58
C SER A 187 -11.87 -12.18 15.16
N GLY A 188 -13.16 -12.11 14.85
CA GLY A 188 -13.92 -13.21 14.25
C GLY A 188 -13.35 -13.72 12.91
N ARG A 189 -12.40 -12.98 12.31
CA ARG A 189 -11.63 -13.38 11.11
C ARG A 189 -10.33 -14.12 11.45
N GLY A 190 -9.98 -14.23 12.74
CA GLY A 190 -8.73 -14.83 13.21
C GLY A 190 -7.52 -13.89 13.09
N GLU A 191 -7.73 -12.58 12.85
CA GLU A 191 -6.68 -11.59 12.71
C GLU A 191 -6.63 -10.63 13.89
N TYR A 192 -5.43 -10.19 14.29
CA TYR A 192 -5.24 -9.09 15.23
C TYR A 192 -5.38 -7.77 14.46
N GLU A 193 -6.56 -7.16 14.57
CA GLU A 193 -6.92 -5.98 13.80
C GLU A 193 -6.30 -4.71 14.40
N ILE A 194 -5.78 -3.84 13.55
CA ILE A 194 -5.31 -2.53 14.02
C ILE A 194 -6.48 -1.65 14.49
N THR A 195 -7.64 -1.85 13.90
CA THR A 195 -8.89 -1.17 14.25
C THR A 195 -9.28 -1.47 15.69
N ASP A 196 -9.19 -2.75 16.10
CA ASP A 196 -9.52 -3.18 17.46
C ASP A 196 -8.49 -2.66 18.47
N ALA A 197 -7.19 -2.64 18.11
CA ALA A 197 -6.17 -2.05 18.95
C ALA A 197 -6.41 -0.56 19.20
N ILE A 198 -6.84 0.19 18.19
CA ILE A 198 -7.16 1.62 18.34
C ILE A 198 -8.46 1.80 19.12
N GLN A 199 -9.47 0.92 18.93
CA GLN A 199 -10.67 0.93 19.76
C GLN A 199 -10.33 0.72 21.25
N MET A 200 -9.38 -0.17 21.57
CA MET A 200 -8.92 -0.34 22.94
C MET A 200 -8.25 0.91 23.52
N LEU A 201 -7.56 1.74 22.71
CA LEU A 201 -7.07 3.04 23.17
C LEU A 201 -8.23 3.94 23.58
N ILE A 202 -9.30 4.01 22.75
CA ILE A 202 -10.51 4.79 23.03
C ILE A 202 -11.16 4.31 24.33
N ASP A 203 -11.35 2.99 24.48
CA ASP A 203 -11.98 2.36 25.64
C ASP A 203 -11.20 2.59 26.95
N ARG A 204 -9.88 2.81 26.86
CA ARG A 204 -9.00 3.20 27.98
C ARG A 204 -9.00 4.71 28.27
N GLY A 205 -9.79 5.49 27.52
CA GLY A 205 -9.92 6.94 27.69
C GLY A 205 -8.85 7.75 26.99
N GLU A 206 -8.03 7.13 26.16
CA GLU A 206 -7.03 7.84 25.37
C GLU A 206 -7.67 8.70 24.27
N THR A 207 -7.02 9.81 23.92
CA THR A 207 -7.47 10.66 22.82
C THR A 207 -7.05 10.07 21.48
N VAL A 208 -8.03 9.79 20.63
CA VAL A 208 -7.85 9.33 19.26
C VAL A 208 -8.49 10.35 18.31
N LEU A 209 -7.71 10.86 17.35
CA LEU A 209 -8.14 11.91 16.43
C LEU A 209 -8.32 11.37 15.00
N ALA A 210 -9.24 12.01 14.28
CA ALA A 210 -9.43 11.82 12.85
C ALA A 210 -8.67 12.88 12.06
N GLY A 211 -7.83 12.48 11.12
CA GLY A 211 -7.28 13.33 10.07
C GLY A 211 -8.03 13.08 8.77
N VAL A 212 -9.01 13.94 8.44
CA VAL A 212 -9.78 13.77 7.20
C VAL A 212 -8.91 14.12 6.00
N TYR A 213 -8.68 13.14 5.14
CA TYR A 213 -7.86 13.30 3.94
C TYR A 213 -8.72 13.67 2.74
N GLU A 214 -8.53 14.87 2.22
CA GLU A 214 -9.29 15.38 1.08
C GLU A 214 -8.65 15.08 -0.28
N GLY A 215 -7.40 14.61 -0.30
CA GLY A 215 -6.71 14.19 -1.51
C GLY A 215 -7.24 12.87 -2.09
N VAL A 216 -6.62 12.40 -3.16
CA VAL A 216 -6.92 11.10 -3.77
C VAL A 216 -6.15 10.00 -3.03
N TRP A 217 -6.86 8.93 -2.69
CA TRP A 217 -6.33 7.75 -2.04
C TRP A 217 -6.71 6.50 -2.83
N PHE A 218 -5.74 5.60 -3.00
CA PHE A 218 -5.93 4.31 -3.64
C PHE A 218 -5.42 3.19 -2.74
N ASP A 219 -6.21 2.11 -2.65
CA ASP A 219 -5.80 0.79 -2.18
C ASP A 219 -5.42 -0.04 -3.41
N THR A 220 -4.14 -0.18 -3.71
CA THR A 220 -3.63 -0.87 -4.90
C THR A 220 -3.76 -2.40 -4.81
N GLY A 221 -4.84 -2.89 -4.20
CA GLY A 221 -5.01 -4.29 -3.81
C GLY A 221 -5.59 -5.21 -4.87
N THR A 222 -6.18 -4.68 -5.93
CA THR A 222 -6.86 -5.44 -6.99
C THR A 222 -6.37 -4.99 -8.35
N LEU A 223 -6.69 -5.75 -9.41
CA LEU A 223 -6.40 -5.36 -10.80
C LEU A 223 -6.93 -3.95 -11.08
N ASP A 224 -8.23 -3.72 -10.83
CA ASP A 224 -8.90 -2.46 -11.10
C ASP A 224 -8.23 -1.30 -10.35
N SER A 225 -8.05 -1.43 -9.03
CA SER A 225 -7.46 -0.35 -8.23
C SER A 225 -5.99 -0.10 -8.57
N PHE A 226 -5.24 -1.11 -8.97
CA PHE A 226 -3.86 -0.97 -9.42
C PHE A 226 -3.78 -0.20 -10.75
N LEU A 227 -4.61 -0.56 -11.73
CA LEU A 227 -4.67 0.10 -13.03
C LEU A 227 -5.21 1.52 -12.91
N GLU A 228 -6.24 1.75 -12.09
CA GLU A 228 -6.77 3.09 -11.79
C GLU A 228 -5.70 4.00 -11.18
N THR A 229 -4.93 3.48 -10.21
CA THR A 229 -3.81 4.21 -9.61
C THR A 229 -2.74 4.54 -10.66
N SER A 230 -2.39 3.57 -11.50
CA SER A 230 -1.42 3.75 -12.58
C SER A 230 -1.89 4.81 -13.58
N ALA A 231 -3.16 4.75 -14.00
CA ALA A 231 -3.79 5.71 -14.89
C ALA A 231 -3.79 7.14 -14.31
N PHE A 232 -4.10 7.27 -13.02
CA PHE A 232 -4.04 8.54 -12.30
C PHE A 232 -2.63 9.14 -12.35
N LEU A 233 -1.61 8.34 -12.06
CA LEU A 233 -0.21 8.79 -12.01
C LEU A 233 0.33 9.22 -13.39
N VAL A 234 -0.13 8.60 -14.48
CA VAL A 234 0.24 8.99 -15.86
C VAL A 234 -0.67 10.06 -16.46
N GLY A 235 -1.65 10.57 -15.67
CA GLY A 235 -2.56 11.64 -16.10
C GLY A 235 -3.43 11.26 -17.30
N GLY A 236 -3.81 9.99 -17.41
CA GLY A 236 -4.57 9.48 -18.56
C GLY A 236 -3.74 9.26 -19.84
N GLY A 237 -2.43 9.48 -19.76
CA GLY A 237 -1.48 9.32 -20.86
C GLY A 237 -0.78 7.96 -20.86
N THR A 238 0.53 8.00 -21.18
CA THR A 238 1.40 6.82 -21.22
C THR A 238 2.72 7.07 -20.51
N ALA A 239 3.32 6.01 -19.94
CA ALA A 239 4.67 6.01 -19.43
C ALA A 239 5.42 4.79 -19.98
N VAL A 240 6.02 4.95 -21.14
CA VAL A 240 6.85 3.94 -21.80
C VAL A 240 8.31 4.23 -21.48
N ALA A 241 9.03 3.24 -20.92
CA ALA A 241 10.45 3.41 -20.63
C ALA A 241 11.26 3.58 -21.93
N GLU A 242 12.38 4.34 -21.87
CA GLU A 242 13.18 4.70 -23.04
C GLU A 242 13.75 3.49 -23.80
N ASP A 243 14.05 2.40 -23.07
CA ASP A 243 14.58 1.14 -23.60
C ASP A 243 13.52 0.08 -23.89
N ALA A 244 12.25 0.41 -23.66
CA ALA A 244 11.14 -0.48 -24.00
C ALA A 244 10.81 -0.43 -25.50
N GLN A 245 10.34 -1.56 -26.02
CA GLN A 245 9.95 -1.70 -27.43
C GLN A 245 8.47 -2.07 -27.51
N VAL A 246 7.69 -1.25 -28.24
CA VAL A 246 6.26 -1.52 -28.44
C VAL A 246 5.96 -1.52 -29.94
N GLU A 247 5.56 -2.67 -30.44
CA GLU A 247 5.01 -2.85 -31.78
C GLU A 247 3.49 -2.97 -31.68
N GLY A 248 2.75 -1.94 -32.11
CA GLY A 248 1.30 -1.85 -32.01
C GLY A 248 0.81 -0.44 -31.70
N GLN A 249 -0.50 -0.26 -31.68
CA GLN A 249 -1.08 1.04 -31.34
C GLN A 249 -1.15 1.21 -29.83
N VAL A 250 -0.50 2.25 -29.28
CA VAL A 250 -0.54 2.58 -27.85
C VAL A 250 -1.68 3.55 -27.57
N GLY A 251 -2.64 3.13 -26.75
CA GLY A 251 -3.79 3.89 -26.30
C GLY A 251 -3.50 4.66 -24.99
N LYS A 252 -4.57 4.89 -24.20
CA LYS A 252 -4.53 5.60 -22.92
C LYS A 252 -4.12 4.69 -21.78
N ASN A 253 -3.66 5.29 -20.66
CA ASN A 253 -3.39 4.60 -19.40
C ASN A 253 -2.43 3.42 -19.56
N VAL A 254 -1.40 3.55 -20.38
CA VAL A 254 -0.43 2.49 -20.64
C VAL A 254 0.88 2.80 -19.93
N VAL A 255 1.37 1.82 -19.20
CA VAL A 255 2.70 1.82 -18.60
C VAL A 255 3.49 0.64 -19.14
N VAL A 256 4.67 0.89 -19.69
CA VAL A 256 5.58 -0.15 -20.16
C VAL A 256 6.94 0.04 -19.47
N GLY A 257 7.34 -0.98 -18.72
CA GLY A 257 8.56 -0.95 -17.92
C GLY A 257 9.85 -1.08 -18.73
N ALA A 258 10.98 -0.76 -18.09
CA ALA A 258 12.31 -0.81 -18.68
C ALA A 258 12.63 -2.21 -19.26
N GLY A 259 13.22 -2.25 -20.45
CA GLY A 259 13.61 -3.47 -21.17
C GLY A 259 12.44 -4.34 -21.62
N ALA A 260 11.18 -3.91 -21.45
CA ALA A 260 10.02 -4.68 -21.90
C ALA A 260 9.88 -4.65 -23.42
N LYS A 261 9.40 -5.77 -23.98
CA LYS A 261 9.10 -5.91 -25.41
C LYS A 261 7.65 -6.33 -25.58
N VAL A 262 6.88 -5.54 -26.33
CA VAL A 262 5.45 -5.78 -26.53
C VAL A 262 5.17 -5.80 -28.04
N ARG A 263 4.51 -6.87 -28.48
CA ARG A 263 3.98 -6.97 -29.83
C ARG A 263 2.48 -7.30 -29.73
N CYS A 264 1.63 -6.40 -30.22
CA CYS A 264 0.17 -6.56 -30.21
C CYS A 264 -0.49 -5.68 -31.29
N ALA A 265 -1.79 -5.85 -31.52
CA ALA A 265 -2.54 -4.93 -32.39
C ALA A 265 -2.71 -3.55 -31.73
N SER A 266 -3.10 -3.52 -30.47
CA SER A 266 -3.22 -2.31 -29.66
C SER A 266 -3.07 -2.65 -28.17
N ILE A 267 -2.66 -1.65 -27.37
CA ILE A 267 -2.62 -1.75 -25.91
C ILE A 267 -3.23 -0.50 -25.29
N GLU A 268 -4.13 -0.68 -24.31
CA GLU A 268 -4.72 0.39 -23.52
C GLU A 268 -5.01 -0.07 -22.09
N ASP A 269 -5.13 0.86 -21.15
CA ASP A 269 -5.47 0.63 -19.73
C ASP A 269 -4.71 -0.58 -19.14
N SER A 270 -3.39 -0.60 -19.35
CA SER A 270 -2.59 -1.79 -19.03
C SER A 270 -1.18 -1.43 -18.56
N VAL A 271 -0.62 -2.32 -17.73
CA VAL A 271 0.75 -2.23 -17.22
C VAL A 271 1.54 -3.45 -17.65
N VAL A 272 2.63 -3.22 -18.38
CA VAL A 272 3.63 -4.23 -18.71
C VAL A 272 4.86 -4.00 -17.84
N LEU A 273 5.21 -5.01 -17.04
CA LEU A 273 6.28 -4.87 -16.06
C LEU A 273 7.67 -4.89 -16.70
N PRO A 274 8.70 -4.36 -16.01
CA PRO A 274 10.07 -4.35 -16.52
C PRO A 274 10.55 -5.73 -16.97
N GLY A 275 11.25 -5.78 -18.12
CA GLY A 275 11.81 -7.01 -18.69
C GLY A 275 10.78 -7.99 -19.28
N ALA A 276 9.49 -7.69 -19.24
CA ALA A 276 8.48 -8.57 -19.81
C ALA A 276 8.60 -8.65 -21.34
N THR A 277 8.32 -9.84 -21.89
CA THR A 277 8.20 -10.05 -23.34
C THR A 277 6.78 -10.53 -23.63
N VAL A 278 5.99 -9.70 -24.30
CA VAL A 278 4.58 -9.95 -24.55
C VAL A 278 4.31 -10.03 -26.04
N GLU A 279 3.77 -11.15 -26.50
CA GLU A 279 3.29 -11.34 -27.86
C GLU A 279 1.81 -11.73 -27.84
N ALA A 280 0.93 -10.88 -28.40
CA ALA A 280 -0.50 -11.14 -28.46
C ALA A 280 -1.05 -10.90 -29.87
N ASN A 281 -1.77 -11.88 -30.40
CA ASN A 281 -2.49 -11.76 -31.67
C ASN A 281 -3.82 -11.02 -31.45
N GLY A 282 -3.76 -9.75 -31.02
CA GLY A 282 -4.96 -8.96 -30.76
C GLY A 282 -4.68 -7.74 -29.87
N ALA A 283 -5.75 -7.20 -29.31
CA ALA A 283 -5.67 -6.08 -28.39
C ALA A 283 -5.32 -6.56 -26.97
N ILE A 284 -4.59 -5.73 -26.24
CA ILE A 284 -4.33 -5.87 -24.80
C ILE A 284 -5.11 -4.78 -24.10
N ARG A 285 -5.98 -5.16 -23.16
CA ARG A 285 -6.84 -4.23 -22.42
C ARG A 285 -6.97 -4.66 -20.96
N HIS A 286 -6.92 -3.68 -20.07
CA HIS A 286 -7.16 -3.86 -18.64
C HIS A 286 -6.33 -5.02 -18.06
N ALA A 287 -4.99 -4.94 -18.25
CA ALA A 287 -4.09 -6.06 -17.95
C ALA A 287 -2.84 -5.64 -17.17
N ILE A 288 -2.35 -6.54 -16.32
CA ILE A 288 -0.99 -6.49 -15.74
C ILE A 288 -0.21 -7.68 -16.28
N LEU A 289 0.88 -7.42 -17.00
CA LEU A 289 1.65 -8.44 -17.70
C LEU A 289 3.11 -8.45 -17.24
N ALA A 290 3.63 -9.63 -16.92
CA ALA A 290 5.00 -9.84 -16.46
C ALA A 290 5.62 -11.09 -17.08
N GLY A 291 6.96 -11.12 -17.21
CA GLY A 291 7.69 -12.24 -17.80
C GLY A 291 7.35 -12.48 -19.27
N PRO A 292 7.60 -13.69 -19.82
CA PRO A 292 7.23 -14.05 -21.18
C PRO A 292 5.73 -14.41 -21.25
N VAL A 293 4.95 -13.66 -22.01
CA VAL A 293 3.51 -13.89 -22.23
C VAL A 293 3.25 -14.04 -23.72
N THR A 294 2.67 -15.16 -24.14
CA THR A 294 2.24 -15.39 -25.52
C THR A 294 0.75 -15.73 -25.56
N SER A 295 0.00 -15.09 -26.49
CA SER A 295 -1.42 -15.32 -26.67
C SER A 295 -1.80 -15.34 -28.15
N ASP A 296 -2.58 -16.33 -28.56
CA ASP A 296 -3.13 -16.43 -29.92
C ASP A 296 -4.33 -15.51 -30.18
N GLY A 297 -4.75 -14.75 -29.16
CA GLY A 297 -5.88 -13.83 -29.20
C GLY A 297 -5.66 -12.58 -28.37
N PRO A 298 -6.72 -11.77 -28.15
CA PRO A 298 -6.65 -10.61 -27.27
C PRO A 298 -6.46 -11.02 -25.80
N LEU A 299 -5.87 -10.11 -25.04
CA LEU A 299 -5.74 -10.22 -23.58
C LEU A 299 -6.63 -9.14 -22.95
N GLU A 300 -7.58 -9.54 -22.11
CA GLU A 300 -8.55 -8.64 -21.51
C GLU A 300 -8.81 -9.01 -20.03
N SER A 301 -8.86 -7.99 -19.17
CA SER A 301 -9.16 -8.09 -17.73
C SER A 301 -8.35 -9.20 -17.03
N THR A 302 -7.01 -9.16 -17.17
CA THR A 302 -6.16 -10.27 -16.76
C THR A 302 -4.87 -9.84 -16.06
N ILE A 303 -4.36 -10.72 -15.21
CA ILE A 303 -3.04 -10.61 -14.60
C ILE A 303 -2.25 -11.86 -15.02
N LEU A 304 -1.15 -11.68 -15.74
CA LEU A 304 -0.36 -12.81 -16.26
C LEU A 304 1.13 -12.66 -15.91
N HIS A 305 1.75 -13.80 -15.59
CA HIS A 305 3.19 -13.97 -15.54
C HIS A 305 3.54 -15.26 -16.29
N GLY A 306 4.27 -15.15 -17.40
CA GLY A 306 4.45 -16.27 -18.34
C GLY A 306 5.21 -17.48 -17.77
N ASP A 307 6.09 -17.29 -16.80
CA ASP A 307 6.83 -18.37 -16.16
C ASP A 307 6.04 -19.05 -15.01
N TYR A 308 4.92 -18.49 -14.63
CA TYR A 308 4.06 -19.05 -13.58
C TYR A 308 3.00 -19.97 -14.17
N LYS A 309 3.23 -21.26 -14.00
CA LYS A 309 2.21 -22.29 -14.26
C LYS A 309 1.61 -22.65 -12.89
N GLY A 310 0.45 -22.05 -12.58
CA GLY A 310 -0.30 -22.23 -11.34
C GLY A 310 -0.57 -23.66 -10.94
#